data_a15dc6dc2ae72f7d31f6b17a8dd220b6
#
_entry.id   a15dc6dc2ae72f7d31f6b17a8dd220b6
#
_cell.length_a   1.000
_cell.length_b   1.000
_cell.length_c   1.000
_cell.angle_alpha   90.00
_cell.angle_beta   90.00
_cell.angle_gamma   90.00
#
_symmetry.space_group_name_H-M   'P 1'
#
loop_
_entity.id
_entity.type
_entity.pdbx_description
1 polymer ?
#
loop_
_entity_poly.entity_id
_entity_poly.type
_entity_poly.pdbx_seq_one_letter_code
_entity_poly.pdbx_strand_id
1 'polypeptide(L)'
;MHGNCLIPILVNPLQGLKKSTFCRSLLPPALRGYYTDDFDVTREGDALRKMRSLALINIDEFNRMEEGKLARLKNLVQMSGLSMRRPFQSSYSQQPRLSSFIGTSNFCDLLTDSSGNRRFYPVMTKGSIRLPRINYKQLYAQLRDELKHNRRYWLSPTEEQAVSLRNDAFLRRPIEEAFL
;
A
#
# COMPACT_ATOMS: atom_id res chain seq x y z
N MET A 1 -15.97 10.66 -4.02
CA MET A 1 -15.19 9.77 -3.13
C MET A 1 -13.73 9.87 -3.56
N HIS A 2 -12.82 10.28 -2.68
CA HIS A 2 -11.39 10.32 -2.99
C HIS A 2 -10.82 8.89 -2.95
N GLY A 3 -10.00 8.55 -3.96
CA GLY A 3 -9.27 7.27 -3.95
C GLY A 3 -8.16 7.30 -2.90
N ASN A 4 -8.00 6.23 -2.13
CA ASN A 4 -6.85 6.08 -1.24
C ASN A 4 -5.62 5.70 -2.07
N CYS A 5 -4.73 6.67 -2.33
CA CYS A 5 -3.52 6.47 -3.13
C CYS A 5 -2.27 6.26 -2.26
N LEU A 6 -2.40 6.27 -0.93
CA LEU A 6 -1.28 6.13 0.00
C LEU A 6 -0.99 4.66 0.30
N ILE A 7 0.28 4.29 0.27
CA ILE A 7 0.78 2.98 0.66
C ILE A 7 1.69 3.15 1.88
N PRO A 8 1.24 2.85 3.11
CA PRO A 8 2.13 2.72 4.26
C PRO A 8 3.09 1.55 4.04
N ILE A 9 4.39 1.73 4.33
CA ILE A 9 5.39 0.68 4.19
C ILE A 9 6.13 0.53 5.52
N LEU A 10 5.99 -0.63 6.15
CA LEU A 10 6.70 -0.94 7.40
C LEU A 10 8.15 -1.31 7.08
N VAL A 11 9.07 -0.51 7.57
CA VAL A 11 10.51 -0.63 7.29
C VAL A 11 11.28 -1.02 8.54
N ASN A 12 12.11 -2.05 8.44
CA ASN A 12 13.14 -2.36 9.45
C ASN A 12 14.16 -3.32 8.85
N PRO A 13 15.46 -3.04 8.96
CA PRO A 13 16.53 -3.91 8.44
C PRO A 13 16.52 -5.32 9.04
N LEU A 14 16.04 -5.48 10.26
CA LEU A 14 15.97 -6.78 10.91
C LEU A 14 14.76 -7.58 10.40
N GLN A 15 14.99 -8.86 10.11
CA GLN A 15 13.95 -9.81 9.74
C GLN A 15 13.23 -10.35 10.98
N GLY A 16 12.10 -11.04 10.79
CA GLY A 16 11.39 -11.70 11.88
C GLY A 16 10.60 -10.77 12.82
N LEU A 17 10.53 -9.48 12.54
CA LEU A 17 9.86 -8.48 13.38
C LEU A 17 8.33 -8.43 13.24
N LYS A 18 7.74 -9.44 12.61
CA LYS A 18 6.28 -9.61 12.43
C LYS A 18 5.60 -8.53 11.59
N LYS A 19 6.33 -7.87 10.66
CA LYS A 19 5.75 -6.84 9.77
C LYS A 19 4.57 -7.38 8.96
N SER A 20 4.76 -8.45 8.19
CA SER A 20 3.69 -9.04 7.35
C SER A 20 2.57 -9.65 8.21
N THR A 21 2.90 -10.20 9.40
CA THR A 21 1.89 -10.66 10.36
C THR A 21 1.02 -9.50 10.86
N PHE A 22 1.62 -8.34 11.13
CA PHE A 22 0.88 -7.12 11.49
C PHE A 22 -0.05 -6.69 10.35
N CYS A 23 0.46 -6.63 9.11
CA CYS A 23 -0.36 -6.26 7.95
C CYS A 23 -1.61 -7.16 7.84
N ARG A 24 -1.44 -8.47 7.98
CA ARG A 24 -2.55 -9.42 7.97
C ARG A 24 -3.51 -9.24 9.15
N SER A 25 -3.01 -8.80 10.30
CA SER A 25 -3.83 -8.59 11.51
C SER A 25 -4.71 -7.35 11.45
N LEU A 26 -4.55 -6.47 10.46
CA LEU A 26 -5.45 -5.32 10.26
C LEU A 26 -6.87 -5.77 9.89
N LEU A 27 -7.00 -6.94 9.27
CA LEU A 27 -8.32 -7.53 9.01
C LEU A 27 -8.71 -8.52 10.11
N PRO A 28 -9.99 -8.48 10.56
CA PRO A 28 -10.50 -9.45 11.53
C PRO A 28 -10.46 -10.87 10.94
N PRO A 29 -10.42 -11.92 11.78
CA PRO A 29 -10.32 -13.32 11.32
C PRO A 29 -11.34 -13.68 10.23
N ALA A 30 -12.58 -13.21 10.35
CA ALA A 30 -13.65 -13.47 9.38
C ALA A 30 -13.42 -12.82 7.99
N LEU A 31 -12.58 -11.79 7.90
CA LEU A 31 -12.29 -11.06 6.65
C LEU A 31 -10.88 -11.33 6.11
N ARG A 32 -10.11 -12.24 6.72
CA ARG A 32 -8.75 -12.56 6.25
C ARG A 32 -8.68 -13.18 4.86
N GLY A 33 -9.77 -13.74 4.36
CA GLY A 33 -9.88 -14.18 2.97
C GLY A 33 -9.85 -13.03 1.95
N TYR A 34 -10.02 -11.78 2.40
CA TYR A 34 -9.89 -10.57 1.59
C TYR A 34 -8.53 -9.89 1.72
N TYR A 35 -7.53 -10.59 2.24
CA TYR A 35 -6.12 -10.18 2.30
C TYR A 35 -5.29 -11.03 1.35
N THR A 36 -4.27 -10.40 0.73
CA THR A 36 -3.22 -11.13 0.02
C THR A 36 -1.87 -10.44 0.20
N ASP A 37 -0.79 -11.22 0.17
CA ASP A 37 0.60 -10.80 -0.03
C ASP A 37 1.15 -11.27 -1.39
N ASP A 38 0.32 -11.97 -2.18
CA ASP A 38 0.58 -12.31 -3.57
C ASP A 38 -0.05 -11.27 -4.50
N PHE A 39 0.75 -10.30 -4.97
CA PHE A 39 0.30 -9.25 -5.90
C PHE A 39 1.34 -8.99 -6.99
N ASP A 40 1.06 -9.48 -8.18
CA ASP A 40 1.90 -9.27 -9.36
C ASP A 40 1.34 -8.12 -10.22
N VAL A 41 2.04 -6.99 -10.22
CA VAL A 41 1.69 -5.80 -11.03
C VAL A 41 1.89 -6.02 -12.53
N THR A 42 2.62 -7.06 -12.95
CA THR A 42 2.87 -7.34 -14.37
C THR A 42 1.69 -8.01 -15.05
N ARG A 43 0.85 -8.69 -14.28
CA ARG A 43 -0.38 -9.36 -14.74
C ARG A 43 -1.59 -8.45 -14.55
N GLU A 44 -1.73 -7.45 -15.41
CA GLU A 44 -2.74 -6.40 -15.25
C GLU A 44 -4.15 -6.92 -14.98
N GLY A 45 -4.63 -7.89 -15.76
CA GLY A 45 -5.96 -8.45 -15.58
C GLY A 45 -6.16 -9.15 -14.22
N ASP A 46 -5.12 -9.77 -13.66
CA ASP A 46 -5.15 -10.36 -12.32
C ASP A 46 -5.08 -9.28 -11.25
N ALA A 47 -4.20 -8.30 -11.42
CA ALA A 47 -4.07 -7.15 -10.52
C ALA A 47 -5.42 -6.42 -10.38
N LEU A 48 -6.09 -6.11 -11.48
CA LEU A 48 -7.41 -5.46 -11.46
C LEU A 48 -8.48 -6.32 -10.76
N ARG A 49 -8.48 -7.64 -10.99
CA ARG A 49 -9.40 -8.56 -10.28
C ARG A 49 -9.16 -8.55 -8.77
N LYS A 50 -7.89 -8.63 -8.34
CA LYS A 50 -7.52 -8.56 -6.92
C LYS A 50 -7.91 -7.21 -6.30
N MET A 51 -7.68 -6.10 -7.02
CA MET A 51 -8.04 -4.75 -6.57
C MET A 51 -9.56 -4.54 -6.40
N ARG A 52 -10.36 -5.28 -7.15
CA ARG A 52 -11.83 -5.26 -7.05
C ARG A 52 -12.36 -6.15 -5.93
N SER A 53 -11.72 -7.28 -5.65
CA SER A 53 -12.26 -8.34 -4.78
C SER A 53 -11.66 -8.36 -3.38
N LEU A 54 -10.47 -7.80 -3.20
CA LEU A 54 -9.76 -7.84 -1.92
C LEU A 54 -9.88 -6.50 -1.19
N ALA A 55 -9.82 -6.55 0.14
CA ALA A 55 -9.85 -5.37 1.00
C ALA A 55 -8.45 -4.80 1.25
N LEU A 56 -7.45 -5.67 1.41
CA LEU A 56 -6.09 -5.27 1.71
C LEU A 56 -5.07 -6.13 0.93
N ILE A 57 -4.20 -5.45 0.21
CA ILE A 57 -3.11 -6.03 -0.56
C ILE A 57 -1.79 -5.59 0.10
N ASN A 58 -0.99 -6.54 0.54
CA ASN A 58 0.34 -6.29 1.07
C ASN A 58 1.39 -6.52 -0.02
N ILE A 59 2.20 -5.51 -0.28
CA ILE A 59 3.39 -5.63 -1.12
C ILE A 59 4.54 -6.07 -0.23
N ASP A 60 4.71 -7.38 -0.11
CA ASP A 60 5.80 -7.93 0.70
C ASP A 60 7.15 -7.72 -0.01
N GLU A 61 8.22 -7.52 0.76
CA GLU A 61 9.56 -7.23 0.25
C GLU A 61 9.58 -6.11 -0.81
N PHE A 62 8.92 -4.99 -0.51
CA PHE A 62 8.78 -3.83 -1.40
C PHE A 62 10.10 -3.38 -2.03
N ASN A 63 11.21 -3.51 -1.29
CA ASN A 63 12.56 -3.17 -1.75
C ASN A 63 13.06 -4.00 -2.94
N ARG A 64 12.48 -5.17 -3.20
CA ARG A 64 12.81 -6.02 -4.35
C ARG A 64 12.08 -5.61 -5.63
N MET A 65 11.22 -4.61 -5.54
CA MET A 65 10.45 -4.16 -6.70
C MET A 65 11.37 -3.40 -7.67
N GLU A 66 11.43 -3.87 -8.90
CA GLU A 66 12.13 -3.22 -10.00
C GLU A 66 11.41 -1.90 -10.37
N GLU A 67 12.16 -0.95 -10.95
CA GLU A 67 11.65 0.37 -11.31
C GLU A 67 10.40 0.31 -12.20
N GLY A 68 10.40 -0.54 -13.22
CA GLY A 68 9.26 -0.72 -14.11
C GLY A 68 8.01 -1.26 -13.40
N LYS A 69 8.19 -2.15 -12.42
CA LYS A 69 7.08 -2.65 -11.57
C LYS A 69 6.58 -1.57 -10.63
N LEU A 70 7.50 -0.75 -10.09
CA LEU A 70 7.15 0.37 -9.21
C LEU A 70 6.33 1.43 -9.96
N ALA A 71 6.71 1.76 -11.20
CA ALA A 71 5.94 2.68 -12.05
C ALA A 71 4.52 2.15 -12.32
N ARG A 72 4.37 0.86 -12.60
CA ARG A 72 3.06 0.21 -12.76
C ARG A 72 2.23 0.26 -11.46
N LEU A 73 2.84 -0.03 -10.31
CA LEU A 73 2.18 0.07 -9.02
C LEU A 73 1.68 1.49 -8.75
N LYS A 74 2.51 2.51 -9.03
CA LYS A 74 2.12 3.93 -8.91
C LYS A 74 0.86 4.24 -9.73
N ASN A 75 0.74 3.69 -10.93
CA ASN A 75 -0.44 3.87 -11.78
C ASN A 75 -1.66 3.13 -11.23
N LEU A 76 -1.51 1.86 -10.85
CA LEU A 76 -2.61 1.05 -10.29
C LEU A 76 -3.20 1.69 -9.02
N VAL A 77 -2.35 2.20 -8.13
CA VAL A 77 -2.81 2.82 -6.88
C VAL A 77 -3.59 4.11 -7.10
N GLN A 78 -3.39 4.80 -8.22
CA GLN A 78 -4.16 6.01 -8.57
C GLN A 78 -5.56 5.70 -9.12
N MET A 79 -5.79 4.48 -9.60
CA MET A 79 -7.09 4.14 -10.18
C MET A 79 -8.16 4.13 -9.09
N SER A 80 -9.14 5.01 -9.17
CA SER A 80 -10.34 4.98 -8.34
C SER A 80 -11.42 4.06 -8.91
N GLY A 81 -11.43 3.88 -10.23
CA GLY A 81 -12.30 2.99 -10.98
C GLY A 81 -11.49 2.04 -11.84
N LEU A 82 -11.95 0.81 -11.94
CA LEU A 82 -11.31 -0.26 -12.71
C LEU A 82 -12.14 -0.56 -13.94
N SER A 83 -11.56 -0.37 -15.13
CA SER A 83 -12.20 -0.74 -16.39
C SER A 83 -11.97 -2.23 -16.63
N MET A 84 -13.00 -3.03 -16.48
CA MET A 84 -12.90 -4.48 -16.58
C MET A 84 -13.90 -5.06 -17.58
N ARG A 85 -13.43 -6.02 -18.39
CA ARG A 85 -14.27 -6.83 -19.25
C ARG A 85 -14.72 -8.07 -18.50
N ARG A 86 -16.02 -8.32 -18.45
CA ARG A 86 -16.52 -9.58 -17.90
C ARG A 86 -16.28 -10.72 -18.90
N PRO A 87 -16.03 -11.95 -18.42
CA PRO A 87 -15.98 -13.11 -19.31
C PRO A 87 -17.21 -13.15 -20.21
N PHE A 88 -17.01 -13.46 -21.48
CA PHE A 88 -18.06 -13.60 -22.51
C PHE A 88 -18.85 -12.31 -22.84
N GLN A 89 -18.42 -11.14 -22.38
CA GLN A 89 -18.98 -9.84 -22.76
C GLN A 89 -18.01 -9.05 -23.62
N SER A 90 -18.51 -8.36 -24.65
CA SER A 90 -17.71 -7.49 -25.52
C SER A 90 -17.46 -6.10 -24.89
N SER A 91 -18.29 -5.68 -23.95
CA SER A 91 -18.23 -4.34 -23.34
C SER A 91 -17.42 -4.32 -22.05
N TYR A 92 -16.73 -3.20 -21.82
CA TYR A 92 -16.07 -2.89 -20.55
C TYR A 92 -17.09 -2.27 -19.57
N SER A 93 -16.95 -2.63 -18.30
CA SER A 93 -17.71 -2.02 -17.20
C SER A 93 -16.77 -1.36 -16.20
N GLN A 94 -17.14 -0.18 -15.74
CA GLN A 94 -16.42 0.49 -14.64
C GLN A 94 -16.83 -0.16 -13.32
N GLN A 95 -15.82 -0.56 -12.54
CA GLN A 95 -16.01 -1.17 -11.23
C GLN A 95 -15.23 -0.36 -10.19
N PRO A 96 -15.75 -0.20 -8.96
CA PRO A 96 -15.00 0.48 -7.92
C PRO A 96 -13.79 -0.36 -7.49
N ARG A 97 -12.68 0.30 -7.19
CA ARG A 97 -11.58 -0.31 -6.47
C ARG A 97 -11.96 -0.44 -4.99
N LEU A 98 -11.87 -1.63 -4.44
CA LEU A 98 -12.14 -1.92 -3.03
C LEU A 98 -10.87 -2.00 -2.19
N SER A 99 -9.74 -2.35 -2.81
CA SER A 99 -8.49 -2.61 -2.10
C SER A 99 -7.79 -1.35 -1.62
N SER A 100 -7.25 -1.43 -0.41
CA SER A 100 -6.16 -0.59 0.07
C SER A 100 -4.85 -1.35 -0.02
N PHE A 101 -3.74 -0.61 -0.04
CA PHE A 101 -2.40 -1.18 -0.12
C PHE A 101 -1.60 -0.89 1.14
N ILE A 102 -0.74 -1.83 1.51
CA ILE A 102 0.29 -1.70 2.53
C ILE A 102 1.55 -2.40 2.02
N GLY A 103 2.71 -2.11 2.56
CA GLY A 103 3.94 -2.78 2.18
C GLY A 103 4.84 -3.11 3.36
N THR A 104 5.81 -3.99 3.12
CA THR A 104 6.89 -4.28 4.07
C THR A 104 8.24 -4.18 3.35
N SER A 105 9.27 -3.75 4.08
CA SER A 105 10.64 -3.71 3.57
C SER A 105 11.63 -4.07 4.67
N ASN A 106 12.72 -4.74 4.27
CA ASN A 106 13.90 -4.98 5.11
C ASN A 106 15.04 -4.01 4.80
N PHE A 107 14.83 -3.04 3.89
CA PHE A 107 15.82 -2.06 3.50
C PHE A 107 15.24 -0.66 3.62
N CYS A 108 16.08 0.31 3.96
CA CYS A 108 15.67 1.71 4.06
C CYS A 108 15.66 2.39 2.69
N ASP A 109 16.55 2.00 1.79
CA ASP A 109 16.73 2.49 0.43
C ASP A 109 15.72 1.82 -0.54
N LEU A 110 14.46 2.08 -0.36
CA LEU A 110 13.37 1.36 -1.04
C LEU A 110 12.78 2.11 -2.25
N LEU A 111 13.07 3.39 -2.39
CA LEU A 111 12.54 4.23 -3.46
C LEU A 111 13.62 4.47 -4.53
N THR A 112 13.25 4.33 -5.81
CA THR A 112 14.20 4.42 -6.94
C THR A 112 14.28 5.82 -7.54
N ASP A 113 13.22 6.62 -7.42
CA ASP A 113 13.15 7.97 -7.95
C ASP A 113 12.33 8.88 -7.04
N SER A 114 12.50 10.19 -7.16
CA SER A 114 11.74 11.20 -6.42
C SER A 114 10.32 11.39 -6.97
N SER A 115 10.06 10.96 -8.21
CA SER A 115 8.79 11.23 -8.87
C SER A 115 7.67 10.35 -8.32
N GLY A 116 6.60 10.99 -7.85
CA GLY A 116 5.44 10.29 -7.33
C GLY A 116 5.63 9.56 -5.99
N ASN A 117 6.72 9.83 -5.27
CA ASN A 117 7.02 9.25 -3.96
C ASN A 117 6.01 9.61 -2.87
N ARG A 118 5.23 10.67 -3.04
CA ARG A 118 4.12 11.06 -2.16
C ARG A 118 3.08 9.95 -1.91
N ARG A 119 3.07 8.90 -2.75
CA ARG A 119 2.18 7.73 -2.59
C ARG A 119 2.69 6.73 -1.57
N PHE A 120 3.96 6.78 -1.24
CA PHE A 120 4.62 5.85 -0.31
C PHE A 120 4.81 6.53 1.02
N TYR A 121 4.48 5.83 2.09
CA TYR A 121 4.63 6.33 3.45
C TYR A 121 5.49 5.34 4.27
N PRO A 122 6.83 5.41 4.18
CA PRO A 122 7.71 4.57 4.97
C PRO A 122 7.56 4.84 6.46
N VAL A 123 7.39 3.79 7.24
CA VAL A 123 7.27 3.83 8.69
C VAL A 123 8.35 2.95 9.29
N MET A 124 9.37 3.57 9.88
CA MET A 124 10.44 2.87 10.59
C MET A 124 9.89 2.24 11.87
N THR A 125 9.99 0.92 11.99
CA THR A 125 9.57 0.21 13.20
C THR A 125 10.73 0.09 14.19
N LYS A 126 10.45 0.32 15.48
CA LYS A 126 11.46 0.25 16.56
C LYS A 126 11.48 -1.15 17.21
N GLY A 127 11.88 -2.17 16.45
CA GLY A 127 11.95 -3.55 16.96
C GLY A 127 10.74 -4.41 16.61
N SER A 128 10.55 -5.52 17.32
CA SER A 128 9.48 -6.47 17.04
C SER A 128 8.10 -5.88 17.33
N ILE A 129 7.20 -5.98 16.33
CA ILE A 129 5.84 -5.49 16.46
C ILE A 129 5.08 -6.40 17.44
N ARG A 130 4.61 -5.81 18.53
CA ARG A 130 3.68 -6.48 19.42
C ARG A 130 2.31 -6.51 18.73
N LEU A 131 1.71 -7.69 18.66
CA LEU A 131 0.36 -7.86 18.14
C LEU A 131 -0.62 -7.88 19.32
N PRO A 132 -1.17 -6.72 19.72
CA PRO A 132 -2.16 -6.68 20.79
C PRO A 132 -3.43 -7.39 20.33
N ARG A 133 -4.24 -7.80 21.29
CA ARG A 133 -5.59 -8.29 20.99
C ARG A 133 -6.44 -7.13 20.49
N ILE A 134 -6.60 -7.04 19.15
CA ILE A 134 -7.36 -5.95 18.52
C ILE A 134 -8.86 -6.17 18.78
N ASN A 135 -9.51 -5.19 19.38
CA ASN A 135 -10.97 -5.17 19.45
C ASN A 135 -11.54 -4.65 18.11
N TYR A 136 -11.70 -5.56 17.16
CA TYR A 136 -12.17 -5.20 15.82
C TYR A 136 -13.56 -4.55 15.81
N LYS A 137 -14.46 -4.91 16.73
CA LYS A 137 -15.79 -4.29 16.82
C LYS A 137 -15.64 -2.78 17.11
N GLN A 138 -14.81 -2.44 18.07
CA GLN A 138 -14.55 -1.05 18.44
C GLN A 138 -13.80 -0.31 17.33
N LEU A 139 -12.75 -0.90 16.77
CA LEU A 139 -11.96 -0.32 15.68
C LEU A 139 -12.84 0.03 14.48
N TYR A 140 -13.63 -0.91 13.99
CA TYR A 140 -14.48 -0.68 12.83
C TYR A 140 -15.68 0.22 13.12
N ALA A 141 -16.18 0.24 14.38
CA ALA A 141 -17.19 1.20 14.80
C ALA A 141 -16.64 2.64 14.76
N GLN A 142 -15.41 2.85 15.24
CA GLN A 142 -14.73 4.14 15.18
C GLN A 142 -14.50 4.58 13.73
N LEU A 143 -13.93 3.71 12.87
CA LEU A 143 -13.72 4.03 11.46
C LEU A 143 -15.01 4.41 10.74
N ARG A 144 -16.11 3.69 11.03
CA ARG A 144 -17.42 4.01 10.47
C ARG A 144 -17.93 5.37 10.94
N ASP A 145 -17.71 5.69 12.20
CA ASP A 145 -18.11 6.98 12.77
C ASP A 145 -17.30 8.13 12.15
N GLU A 146 -15.99 7.99 12.02
CA GLU A 146 -15.13 8.96 11.36
C GLU A 146 -15.55 9.22 9.90
N LEU A 147 -15.90 8.17 9.15
CA LEU A 147 -16.41 8.30 7.79
C LEU A 147 -17.75 9.03 7.73
N LYS A 148 -18.67 8.78 8.68
CA LYS A 148 -19.96 9.49 8.78
C LYS A 148 -19.77 10.98 9.02
N HIS A 149 -18.76 11.36 9.80
CA HIS A 149 -18.42 12.76 10.09
C HIS A 149 -17.49 13.38 9.02
N ASN A 150 -17.38 12.74 7.83
CA ASN A 150 -16.55 13.20 6.71
C ASN A 150 -15.08 13.46 7.10
N ARG A 151 -14.55 12.69 8.04
CA ARG A 151 -13.15 12.80 8.41
C ARG A 151 -12.26 12.45 7.21
N ARG A 152 -11.33 13.33 6.90
CA ARG A 152 -10.44 13.19 5.74
C ARG A 152 -9.50 12.01 5.94
N TYR A 153 -9.40 11.14 4.95
CA TYR A 153 -8.51 9.97 4.89
C TYR A 153 -7.49 10.04 3.74
N TRP A 154 -7.37 11.21 3.12
CA TRP A 154 -6.38 11.50 2.07
C TRP A 154 -5.52 12.69 2.49
N LEU A 155 -4.32 12.81 1.91
CA LEU A 155 -3.41 13.91 2.17
C LEU A 155 -3.84 15.16 1.42
N SER A 156 -3.64 16.33 2.01
CA SER A 156 -3.69 17.61 1.32
C SER A 156 -2.43 17.81 0.46
N PRO A 157 -2.43 18.73 -0.50
CA PRO A 157 -1.23 19.02 -1.28
C PRO A 157 0.01 19.36 -0.44
N THR A 158 -0.18 20.11 0.65
CA THR A 158 0.91 20.45 1.59
C THR A 158 1.45 19.21 2.32
N GLU A 159 0.56 18.32 2.75
CA GLU A 159 0.96 17.04 3.38
C GLU A 159 1.63 16.11 2.37
N GLU A 160 1.18 16.09 1.11
CA GLU A 160 1.85 15.33 0.05
C GLU A 160 3.29 15.84 -0.20
N GLN A 161 3.50 17.16 -0.18
CA GLN A 161 4.83 17.75 -0.28
C GLN A 161 5.71 17.35 0.92
N ALA A 162 5.17 17.43 2.14
CA ALA A 162 5.90 17.04 3.34
C ALA A 162 6.29 15.55 3.30
N VAL A 163 5.39 14.68 2.83
CA VAL A 163 5.70 13.25 2.63
C VAL A 163 6.78 13.06 1.57
N SER A 164 6.72 13.80 0.47
CA SER A 164 7.74 13.73 -0.59
C SER A 164 9.12 14.10 -0.08
N LEU A 165 9.26 15.21 0.63
CA LEU A 165 10.53 15.65 1.24
C LEU A 165 11.06 14.63 2.25
N ARG A 166 10.18 14.07 3.10
CA ARG A 166 10.56 13.03 4.05
C ARG A 166 11.08 11.77 3.33
N ASN A 167 10.54 11.46 2.18
CA ASN A 167 10.86 10.27 1.42
C ASN A 167 12.24 10.31 0.76
N ASP A 168 12.87 11.48 0.67
CA ASP A 168 14.26 11.62 0.17
C ASP A 168 15.26 10.80 1.01
N ALA A 169 14.98 10.62 2.31
CA ALA A 169 15.78 9.77 3.18
C ALA A 169 15.69 8.26 2.84
N PHE A 170 14.74 7.87 2.01
CA PHE A 170 14.50 6.48 1.59
C PHE A 170 14.82 6.24 0.10
N LEU A 171 15.42 7.23 -0.57
CA LEU A 171 15.90 7.08 -1.94
C LEU A 171 17.15 6.20 -1.98
N ARG A 172 17.22 5.34 -2.98
CA ARG A 172 18.45 4.60 -3.31
C ARG A 172 19.47 5.62 -3.80
N ARG A 173 20.60 5.72 -3.10
CA ARG A 173 21.73 6.51 -3.58
C ARG A 173 22.47 5.72 -4.65
N PRO A 174 22.86 6.35 -5.78
CA PRO A 174 23.80 5.74 -6.72
C PRO A 174 25.08 5.34 -5.98
N ILE A 175 25.64 4.19 -6.35
CA ILE A 175 26.88 3.67 -5.75
C ILE A 175 28.04 4.68 -5.88
N GLU A 176 28.00 5.51 -6.90
CA GLU A 176 29.01 6.56 -7.17
C GLU A 176 29.08 7.66 -6.12
N GLU A 177 27.99 7.94 -5.40
CA GLU A 177 27.99 8.95 -4.29
C GLU A 177 28.48 8.39 -2.94
N ALA A 178 28.66 7.08 -2.83
CA ALA A 178 29.12 6.44 -1.59
C ALA A 178 30.66 6.49 -1.39
N PHE A 179 31.41 6.98 -2.39
CA PHE A 179 32.86 7.03 -2.41
C PHE A 179 33.43 8.46 -2.43
N LEU A 180 32.60 9.49 -2.21
CA LEU A 180 33.00 10.88 -2.00
C LEU A 180 32.75 11.30 -0.54
#